data_e87942cf745be57cb3273c7a6b356752
#
_entry.id   e87942cf745be57cb3273c7a6b356752
#
_cell.length_a   1.000
_cell.length_b   1.000
_cell.length_c   1.000
_cell.angle_alpha   90.00
_cell.angle_beta   90.00
_cell.angle_gamma   90.00
#
_symmetry.space_group_name_H-M   'P 1'
#
loop_
_entity.id
_entity.type
_entity.pdbx_description
1 polymer ?
#
loop_
_entity_poly.entity_id
_entity_poly.type
_entity_poly.pdbx_seq_one_letter_code
_entity_poly.pdbx_strand_id
1 'polypeptide(L)'
;METSPNMNSRIFNVSGVRVLPAHVTAGMHFGTSSEAEAAGCGLASSLLSLPTVTAVFVGPTWLSVNCVDGADWDIVGEAVQSTVARASESGPVLFEPTDGATASAGLEDADYDSEDEDVVRDILDVLDEMVRPTLQADGGDIVFLGYRDGHVRVRLAGSCEGCAQSTQTLQVGVQRMLQHYVTDVDTVEAVENTPMDMASNEAFEALERRLAAEKGGGASA
;
A
#
# COMPACT_ATOMS: atom_id res chain seq x y z
N MET A 1 8.06 7.04 -18.44
CA MET A 1 8.77 6.19 -17.46
C MET A 1 9.81 7.06 -16.76
N GLU A 2 9.78 7.08 -15.45
CA GLU A 2 10.71 7.85 -14.61
C GLU A 2 11.46 6.91 -13.66
N THR A 3 12.68 7.31 -13.29
CA THR A 3 13.47 6.53 -12.32
C THR A 3 13.01 6.85 -10.91
N SER A 4 12.92 5.85 -10.07
CA SER A 4 12.66 5.98 -8.64
C SER A 4 13.99 5.88 -7.86
N PRO A 5 14.01 6.27 -6.57
CA PRO A 5 15.17 6.03 -5.71
C PRO A 5 15.53 4.54 -5.58
N ASN A 6 14.57 3.66 -5.75
CA ASN A 6 14.79 2.21 -5.81
C ASN A 6 15.20 1.80 -7.23
N MET A 7 16.40 1.24 -7.41
CA MET A 7 16.91 0.83 -8.72
C MET A 7 16.05 -0.23 -9.42
N ASN A 8 15.35 -1.04 -8.64
CA ASN A 8 14.45 -2.10 -9.10
C ASN A 8 13.01 -1.64 -9.27
N SER A 9 12.76 -0.33 -9.25
CA SER A 9 11.44 0.27 -9.43
C SER A 9 11.46 1.33 -10.53
N ARG A 10 10.33 1.49 -11.24
CA ARG A 10 10.09 2.58 -12.20
C ARG A 10 8.68 3.11 -12.05
N ILE A 11 8.55 4.42 -12.23
CA ILE A 11 7.27 5.13 -12.20
C ILE A 11 6.80 5.35 -13.64
N PHE A 12 5.56 5.00 -13.88
CA PHE A 12 4.88 5.18 -15.16
C PHE A 12 3.72 6.16 -14.97
N ASN A 13 3.94 7.41 -15.34
CA ASN A 13 2.88 8.42 -15.35
C ASN A 13 1.89 8.12 -16.48
N VAL A 14 0.61 8.06 -16.13
CA VAL A 14 -0.49 7.79 -17.07
C VAL A 14 -1.09 9.13 -17.50
N SER A 15 -0.89 9.48 -18.77
CA SER A 15 -1.37 10.76 -19.30
C SER A 15 -2.77 10.63 -19.91
N GLY A 16 -3.65 11.57 -19.58
CA GLY A 16 -4.97 11.69 -20.21
C GLY A 16 -6.09 10.86 -19.57
N VAL A 17 -5.76 9.94 -18.65
CA VAL A 17 -6.72 9.16 -17.87
C VAL A 17 -6.29 9.09 -16.41
N ARG A 18 -7.21 8.83 -15.52
CA ARG A 18 -6.88 8.54 -14.11
C ARG A 18 -6.74 7.04 -13.91
N VAL A 19 -5.82 6.64 -13.06
CA VAL A 19 -5.73 5.24 -12.68
C VAL A 19 -6.79 4.92 -11.62
N LEU A 20 -6.89 5.77 -10.59
CA LEU A 20 -7.88 5.67 -9.52
C LEU A 20 -8.94 6.79 -9.60
N PRO A 21 -10.14 6.60 -9.05
CA PRO A 21 -11.16 7.64 -8.92
C PRO A 21 -10.64 8.87 -8.17
N ALA A 22 -11.25 10.05 -8.42
CA ALA A 22 -10.77 11.31 -7.87
C ALA A 22 -10.87 11.40 -6.33
N HIS A 23 -11.75 10.65 -5.73
CA HIS A 23 -11.94 10.60 -4.27
C HIS A 23 -10.96 9.65 -3.57
N VAL A 24 -10.23 8.82 -4.33
CA VAL A 24 -9.21 7.90 -3.80
C VAL A 24 -7.86 8.59 -3.89
N THR A 25 -7.30 8.97 -2.76
CA THR A 25 -6.02 9.70 -2.65
C THR A 25 -4.86 8.77 -2.32
N ALA A 26 -5.11 7.71 -1.57
CA ALA A 26 -4.12 6.69 -1.26
C ALA A 26 -3.97 5.70 -2.40
N GLY A 27 -2.74 5.25 -2.63
CA GLY A 27 -2.45 4.23 -3.64
C GLY A 27 -2.68 2.82 -3.10
N MET A 28 -2.71 1.85 -4.00
CA MET A 28 -2.91 0.43 -3.66
C MET A 28 -1.71 -0.41 -4.09
N HIS A 29 -1.23 -1.25 -3.19
CA HIS A 29 -0.13 -2.17 -3.42
C HIS A 29 -0.65 -3.58 -3.72
N PHE A 30 -0.04 -4.24 -4.68
CA PHE A 30 -0.30 -5.62 -5.04
C PHE A 30 1.02 -6.38 -5.17
N GLY A 31 1.22 -7.39 -4.34
CA GLY A 31 2.39 -8.28 -4.37
C GLY A 31 2.15 -9.55 -5.19
N THR A 32 0.89 -9.90 -5.43
CA THR A 32 0.52 -11.08 -6.20
C THR A 32 -0.61 -10.82 -7.18
N SER A 33 -0.64 -11.59 -8.28
CA SER A 33 -1.74 -11.54 -9.26
C SER A 33 -3.09 -11.89 -8.63
N SER A 34 -3.10 -12.83 -7.67
CA SER A 34 -4.32 -13.23 -6.96
C SER A 34 -4.91 -12.11 -6.11
N GLU A 35 -4.09 -11.33 -5.40
CA GLU A 35 -4.54 -10.13 -4.67
C GLU A 35 -5.15 -9.10 -5.61
N ALA A 36 -4.47 -8.83 -6.73
CA ALA A 36 -4.97 -7.89 -7.72
C ALA A 36 -6.30 -8.34 -8.35
N GLU A 37 -6.46 -9.63 -8.60
CA GLU A 37 -7.71 -10.22 -9.11
C GLU A 37 -8.83 -10.13 -8.08
N ALA A 38 -8.56 -10.46 -6.82
CA ALA A 38 -9.52 -10.35 -5.73
C ALA A 38 -10.02 -8.92 -5.53
N ALA A 39 -9.13 -7.93 -5.70
CA ALA A 39 -9.48 -6.50 -5.67
C ALA A 39 -10.14 -6.00 -6.98
N GLY A 40 -10.22 -6.82 -8.03
CA GLY A 40 -10.73 -6.41 -9.33
C GLY A 40 -9.79 -5.56 -10.16
N CYS A 41 -8.50 -5.47 -9.77
CA CYS A 41 -7.48 -4.69 -10.49
C CYS A 41 -6.84 -5.51 -11.61
N GLY A 42 -7.53 -5.66 -12.74
CA GLY A 42 -7.01 -6.39 -13.91
C GLY A 42 -5.74 -5.79 -14.49
N LEU A 43 -5.48 -4.50 -14.27
CA LEU A 43 -4.26 -3.82 -14.66
C LEU A 43 -3.06 -4.35 -13.86
N ALA A 44 -3.14 -4.38 -12.54
CA ALA A 44 -2.07 -4.91 -11.69
C ALA A 44 -1.90 -6.42 -11.88
N SER A 45 -3.00 -7.19 -11.96
CA SER A 45 -2.96 -8.64 -12.23
C SER A 45 -2.22 -8.97 -13.54
N SER A 46 -2.50 -8.21 -14.61
CA SER A 46 -1.83 -8.41 -15.90
C SER A 46 -0.32 -8.15 -15.84
N LEU A 47 0.11 -7.14 -15.07
CA LEU A 47 1.53 -6.83 -14.90
C LEU A 47 2.22 -7.85 -14.01
N LEU A 48 1.58 -8.29 -12.93
CA LEU A 48 2.10 -9.31 -12.01
C LEU A 48 2.18 -10.71 -12.63
N SER A 49 1.53 -10.95 -13.76
CA SER A 49 1.72 -12.19 -14.52
C SER A 49 3.07 -12.25 -15.26
N LEU A 50 3.80 -11.13 -15.36
CA LEU A 50 5.16 -11.13 -15.87
C LEU A 50 6.13 -11.67 -14.81
N PRO A 51 7.00 -12.66 -15.14
CA PRO A 51 7.86 -13.32 -14.15
C PRO A 51 8.93 -12.40 -13.55
N THR A 52 9.19 -11.26 -14.17
CA THR A 52 10.14 -10.25 -13.70
C THR A 52 9.53 -9.21 -12.77
N VAL A 53 8.21 -9.09 -12.74
CA VAL A 53 7.48 -8.13 -11.89
C VAL A 53 7.22 -8.76 -10.53
N THR A 54 7.66 -8.09 -9.48
CA THR A 54 7.52 -8.56 -8.08
C THR A 54 6.41 -7.84 -7.32
N ALA A 55 6.13 -6.58 -7.69
CA ALA A 55 5.03 -5.82 -7.10
C ALA A 55 4.56 -4.72 -8.05
N VAL A 56 3.31 -4.35 -7.94
CA VAL A 56 2.70 -3.21 -8.64
C VAL A 56 2.01 -2.33 -7.62
N PHE A 57 2.37 -1.05 -7.62
CA PHE A 57 1.68 -0.04 -6.85
C PHE A 57 0.86 0.85 -7.80
N VAL A 58 -0.40 1.02 -7.48
CA VAL A 58 -1.37 1.78 -8.28
C VAL A 58 -1.64 3.10 -7.57
N GLY A 59 -1.13 4.20 -8.11
CA GLY A 59 -1.38 5.55 -7.62
C GLY A 59 -2.54 6.24 -8.35
N PRO A 60 -2.91 7.47 -7.96
CA PRO A 60 -4.04 8.19 -8.56
C PRO A 60 -3.92 8.43 -10.06
N THR A 61 -2.71 8.72 -10.57
CA THR A 61 -2.42 9.03 -11.98
C THR A 61 -1.15 8.36 -12.50
N TRP A 62 -0.61 7.42 -11.74
CA TRP A 62 0.64 6.76 -12.05
C TRP A 62 0.65 5.31 -11.52
N LEU A 63 1.61 4.54 -12.00
CA LEU A 63 1.90 3.19 -11.56
C LEU A 63 3.37 3.11 -11.16
N SER A 64 3.69 2.45 -10.07
CA SER A 64 5.05 2.03 -9.78
C SER A 64 5.15 0.52 -9.95
N VAL A 65 6.13 0.07 -10.69
CA VAL A 65 6.36 -1.36 -10.95
C VAL A 65 7.72 -1.73 -10.37
N ASN A 66 7.72 -2.69 -9.47
CA ASN A 66 8.93 -3.28 -8.90
C ASN A 66 9.25 -4.57 -9.63
N CYS A 67 10.52 -4.77 -9.92
CA CYS A 67 11.01 -5.93 -10.66
C CYS A 67 12.17 -6.62 -9.93
N VAL A 68 12.45 -7.84 -10.31
CA VAL A 68 13.70 -8.52 -9.92
C VAL A 68 14.91 -7.75 -10.42
N ASP A 69 16.06 -7.95 -9.77
CA ASP A 69 17.31 -7.35 -10.20
C ASP A 69 17.68 -7.77 -11.64
N GLY A 70 18.11 -6.79 -12.45
CA GLY A 70 18.45 -7.02 -13.85
C GLY A 70 17.27 -7.17 -14.81
N ALA A 71 16.06 -6.81 -14.44
CA ALA A 71 14.90 -6.85 -15.33
C ALA A 71 15.08 -5.92 -16.55
N ASP A 72 14.58 -6.36 -17.69
CA ASP A 72 14.55 -5.57 -18.93
C ASP A 72 13.38 -4.57 -18.89
N TRP A 73 13.71 -3.31 -18.66
CA TRP A 73 12.72 -2.23 -18.52
C TRP A 73 12.03 -1.83 -19.83
N ASP A 74 12.60 -2.19 -20.99
CA ASP A 74 11.94 -1.94 -22.27
C ASP A 74 10.75 -2.92 -22.41
N ILE A 75 10.95 -4.19 -22.07
CA ILE A 75 9.86 -5.19 -22.06
C ILE A 75 8.78 -4.82 -21.04
N VAL A 76 9.17 -4.45 -19.83
CA VAL A 76 8.21 -4.03 -18.78
C VAL A 76 7.47 -2.77 -19.23
N GLY A 77 8.15 -1.79 -19.81
CA GLY A 77 7.56 -0.56 -20.32
C GLY A 77 6.53 -0.80 -21.42
N GLU A 78 6.81 -1.68 -22.36
CA GLU A 78 5.85 -2.09 -23.41
C GLU A 78 4.62 -2.79 -22.80
N ALA A 79 4.82 -3.66 -21.83
CA ALA A 79 3.73 -4.33 -21.13
C ALA A 79 2.85 -3.33 -20.36
N VAL A 80 3.43 -2.36 -19.66
CA VAL A 80 2.68 -1.30 -18.98
C VAL A 80 1.87 -0.49 -19.99
N GLN A 81 2.49 -0.02 -21.08
CA GLN A 81 1.80 0.77 -22.09
C GLN A 81 0.63 0.01 -22.73
N SER A 82 0.84 -1.25 -23.09
CA SER A 82 -0.21 -2.07 -23.70
C SER A 82 -1.37 -2.34 -22.72
N THR A 83 -1.06 -2.57 -21.45
CA THR A 83 -2.06 -2.82 -20.41
C THR A 83 -2.87 -1.55 -20.10
N VAL A 84 -2.22 -0.41 -19.97
CA VAL A 84 -2.87 0.90 -19.79
C VAL A 84 -3.75 1.24 -21.00
N ALA A 85 -3.26 1.05 -22.23
CA ALA A 85 -4.02 1.30 -23.44
C ALA A 85 -5.31 0.48 -23.47
N ARG A 86 -5.21 -0.82 -23.19
CA ARG A 86 -6.36 -1.72 -23.12
C ARG A 86 -7.35 -1.32 -22.03
N ALA A 87 -6.88 -0.96 -20.85
CA ALA A 87 -7.74 -0.52 -19.75
C ALA A 87 -8.44 0.81 -20.07
N SER A 88 -7.76 1.72 -20.79
CA SER A 88 -8.33 3.01 -21.21
C SER A 88 -9.52 2.89 -22.20
N GLU A 89 -9.65 1.77 -22.89
CA GLU A 89 -10.79 1.51 -23.75
C GLU A 89 -12.10 1.32 -22.96
N SER A 90 -11.99 0.97 -21.67
CA SER A 90 -13.13 0.72 -20.78
C SER A 90 -13.67 1.99 -20.12
N GLY A 91 -12.93 3.10 -20.11
CA GLY A 91 -13.38 4.36 -19.50
C GLY A 91 -12.25 5.30 -19.08
N PRO A 92 -12.61 6.47 -18.51
CA PRO A 92 -11.67 7.50 -18.08
C PRO A 92 -10.93 7.17 -16.77
N VAL A 93 -11.37 6.15 -16.04
CA VAL A 93 -10.74 5.61 -14.82
C VAL A 93 -10.35 4.16 -15.12
N LEU A 94 -9.10 3.80 -14.87
CA LEU A 94 -8.56 2.48 -15.23
C LEU A 94 -8.90 1.39 -14.23
N PHE A 95 -9.11 1.78 -12.98
CA PHE A 95 -9.45 0.87 -11.90
C PHE A 95 -10.35 1.56 -10.88
N GLU A 96 -11.47 0.95 -10.58
CA GLU A 96 -12.37 1.33 -9.50
C GLU A 96 -12.27 0.27 -8.40
N PRO A 97 -11.70 0.61 -7.24
CA PRO A 97 -11.64 -0.30 -6.11
C PRO A 97 -13.05 -0.73 -5.70
N THR A 98 -13.26 -2.01 -5.44
CA THR A 98 -14.50 -2.50 -4.84
C THR A 98 -14.62 -1.99 -3.40
N ASP A 99 -15.86 -1.75 -2.96
CA ASP A 99 -16.15 -1.31 -1.59
C ASP A 99 -15.44 -2.24 -0.56
N GLY A 100 -14.56 -1.68 0.25
CA GLY A 100 -13.68 -2.41 1.17
C GLY A 100 -12.22 -2.52 0.70
N ALA A 101 -11.91 -2.32 -0.58
CA ALA A 101 -10.54 -2.24 -1.10
C ALA A 101 -10.06 -0.78 -1.25
N THR A 102 -10.87 0.19 -0.84
CA THR A 102 -10.44 1.59 -0.81
C THR A 102 -9.33 1.71 0.21
N ALA A 103 -8.21 2.16 -0.24
CA ALA A 103 -7.06 2.48 0.59
C ALA A 103 -7.26 3.70 1.50
N SER A 104 -8.41 3.85 2.11
CA SER A 104 -8.55 4.25 3.50
C SER A 104 -8.09 3.09 4.38
N ALA A 105 -7.11 2.33 3.90
CA ALA A 105 -6.37 1.31 4.64
C ALA A 105 -5.59 1.98 5.77
N GLY A 106 -6.30 2.55 6.67
CA GLY A 106 -5.76 3.19 7.83
C GLY A 106 -6.68 3.02 9.03
N LEU A 107 -7.99 3.03 8.87
CA LEU A 107 -8.90 3.05 10.02
C LEU A 107 -9.66 1.73 10.21
N GLU A 108 -10.05 1.01 9.14
CA GLU A 108 -10.87 -0.21 9.29
C GLU A 108 -10.06 -1.42 9.77
N ASP A 109 -8.74 -1.47 9.45
CA ASP A 109 -7.81 -2.54 9.87
C ASP A 109 -6.72 -2.04 10.82
N ALA A 110 -6.74 -0.78 11.25
CA ALA A 110 -5.73 -0.20 12.12
C ALA A 110 -5.96 -0.62 13.57
N ASP A 111 -4.88 -1.09 14.20
CA ASP A 111 -4.89 -1.49 15.60
C ASP A 111 -4.65 -0.25 16.51
N TYR A 112 -5.72 0.28 17.10
CA TYR A 112 -5.65 1.34 18.09
C TYR A 112 -6.84 1.28 19.06
N ASP A 113 -6.66 1.86 20.23
CA ASP A 113 -7.72 1.91 21.23
C ASP A 113 -8.68 3.09 20.93
N SER A 114 -9.97 2.93 21.19
CA SER A 114 -10.99 3.96 20.93
C SER A 114 -10.77 5.27 21.70
N GLU A 115 -9.96 5.25 22.76
CA GLU A 115 -9.56 6.43 23.52
C GLU A 115 -8.54 7.29 22.76
N ASP A 116 -7.83 6.71 21.80
CA ASP A 116 -6.77 7.33 20.99
C ASP A 116 -7.28 7.87 19.64
N GLU A 117 -8.59 7.84 19.38
CA GLU A 117 -9.18 8.22 18.07
C GLU A 117 -8.79 9.65 17.64
N ASP A 118 -8.71 10.59 18.57
CA ASP A 118 -8.30 11.97 18.25
C ASP A 118 -6.81 12.03 17.86
N VAL A 119 -5.94 11.31 18.59
CA VAL A 119 -4.50 11.22 18.27
C VAL A 119 -4.28 10.53 16.91
N VAL A 120 -5.02 9.45 16.65
CA VAL A 120 -4.96 8.75 15.38
C VAL A 120 -5.40 9.63 14.21
N ARG A 121 -6.42 10.46 14.41
CA ARG A 121 -6.86 11.43 13.39
C ARG A 121 -5.76 12.43 13.07
N ASP A 122 -5.13 13.02 14.10
CA ASP A 122 -4.03 13.97 13.92
C ASP A 122 -2.82 13.31 13.21
N ILE A 123 -2.52 12.05 13.52
CA ILE A 123 -1.48 11.26 12.82
C ILE A 123 -1.82 11.12 11.34
N LEU A 124 -3.06 10.73 11.02
CA LEU A 124 -3.50 10.55 9.63
C LEU A 124 -3.46 11.86 8.84
N ASP A 125 -3.90 12.97 9.43
CA ASP A 125 -3.85 14.29 8.80
C ASP A 125 -2.39 14.67 8.44
N VAL A 126 -1.43 14.46 9.35
CA VAL A 126 -0.02 14.72 9.07
C VAL A 126 0.52 13.77 7.98
N LEU A 127 0.17 12.50 8.02
CA LEU A 127 0.59 11.54 6.99
C LEU A 127 0.03 11.93 5.63
N ASP A 128 -1.24 12.30 5.53
CA ASP A 128 -1.91 12.61 4.27
C ASP A 128 -1.48 13.95 3.67
N GLU A 129 -1.32 14.98 4.52
CA GLU A 129 -1.01 16.32 4.03
C GLU A 129 0.48 16.56 3.79
N MET A 130 1.36 15.91 4.55
CA MET A 130 2.79 16.23 4.55
C MET A 130 3.70 15.11 4.08
N VAL A 131 3.39 13.86 4.46
CA VAL A 131 4.25 12.71 4.17
C VAL A 131 3.91 12.10 2.81
N ARG A 132 2.66 11.74 2.60
CA ARG A 132 2.16 11.05 1.42
C ARG A 132 2.50 11.77 0.10
N PRO A 133 2.32 13.09 -0.06
CA PRO A 133 2.64 13.77 -1.31
C PRO A 133 4.12 13.63 -1.72
N THR A 134 5.02 13.63 -0.74
CA THR A 134 6.46 13.46 -0.99
C THR A 134 6.77 12.04 -1.44
N LEU A 135 6.21 11.03 -0.76
CA LEU A 135 6.42 9.63 -1.12
C LEU A 135 5.82 9.29 -2.48
N GLN A 136 4.65 9.83 -2.78
CA GLN A 136 3.99 9.63 -4.08
C GLN A 136 4.76 10.25 -5.24
N ALA A 137 5.44 11.38 -5.03
CA ALA A 137 6.34 11.96 -6.03
C ALA A 137 7.51 11.01 -6.38
N ASP A 138 7.94 10.18 -5.42
CA ASP A 138 8.99 9.17 -5.59
C ASP A 138 8.41 7.78 -5.99
N GLY A 139 7.11 7.68 -6.23
CA GLY A 139 6.43 6.44 -6.65
C GLY A 139 6.15 5.44 -5.53
N GLY A 140 6.16 5.92 -4.29
CA GLY A 140 5.81 5.14 -3.10
C GLY A 140 4.58 5.68 -2.38
N ASP A 141 4.26 5.08 -1.27
CA ASP A 141 3.21 5.54 -0.36
C ASP A 141 3.48 5.03 1.07
N ILE A 142 2.66 5.48 2.01
CA ILE A 142 2.69 5.08 3.41
C ILE A 142 1.29 4.66 3.86
N VAL A 143 1.21 3.53 4.54
CA VAL A 143 -0.02 2.98 5.12
C VAL A 143 0.12 3.01 6.63
N PHE A 144 -0.86 3.59 7.31
CA PHE A 144 -0.98 3.53 8.76
C PHE A 144 -1.50 2.15 9.18
N LEU A 145 -0.82 1.50 10.12
CA LEU A 145 -1.18 0.15 10.61
C LEU A 145 -1.72 0.17 12.04
N GLY A 146 -1.41 1.22 12.80
CA GLY A 146 -1.90 1.33 14.17
C GLY A 146 -1.09 2.29 15.03
N TYR A 147 -1.67 2.54 16.22
CA TYR A 147 -1.08 3.39 17.26
C TYR A 147 -1.34 2.76 18.62
N ARG A 148 -0.33 2.71 19.46
CA ARG A 148 -0.45 2.25 20.85
C ARG A 148 0.64 2.86 21.74
N ASP A 149 0.26 3.49 22.84
CA ASP A 149 1.19 4.03 23.86
C ASP A 149 2.34 4.86 23.25
N GLY A 150 2.05 5.78 22.35
CA GLY A 150 3.06 6.62 21.67
C GLY A 150 3.78 5.95 20.49
N HIS A 151 3.49 4.70 20.18
CA HIS A 151 4.13 3.94 19.09
C HIS A 151 3.21 3.88 17.86
N VAL A 152 3.65 4.51 16.77
CA VAL A 152 2.98 4.48 15.47
C VAL A 152 3.58 3.36 14.62
N ARG A 153 2.73 2.50 14.08
CA ARG A 153 3.15 1.48 13.11
C ARG A 153 2.69 1.89 11.72
N VAL A 154 3.62 1.87 10.78
CA VAL A 154 3.37 2.20 9.37
C VAL A 154 3.98 1.15 8.45
N ARG A 155 3.48 1.07 7.24
CA ARG A 155 4.07 0.26 6.17
C ARG A 155 4.37 1.17 4.98
N LEU A 156 5.58 1.03 4.46
CA LEU A 156 5.96 1.69 3.22
C LEU A 156 5.58 0.80 2.03
N ALA A 157 5.10 1.41 0.97
CA ALA A 157 4.64 0.71 -0.22
C ALA A 157 5.24 1.30 -1.51
N GLY A 158 5.14 0.56 -2.61
CA GLY A 158 5.63 0.99 -3.91
C GLY A 158 7.16 1.04 -3.98
N SER A 159 7.72 2.10 -4.54
CA SER A 159 9.18 2.27 -4.68
C SER A 159 9.93 2.35 -3.35
N CYS A 160 9.22 2.69 -2.27
CA CYS A 160 9.78 2.78 -0.92
C CYS A 160 9.97 1.41 -0.27
N GLU A 161 9.37 0.36 -0.82
CA GLU A 161 9.46 -1.01 -0.33
C GLU A 161 10.79 -1.66 -0.72
N GLY A 162 11.40 -2.40 0.21
CA GLY A 162 12.61 -3.21 -0.05
C GLY A 162 13.91 -2.44 -0.20
N CYS A 163 13.93 -1.11 0.00
CA CYS A 163 15.15 -0.33 -0.02
C CYS A 163 15.65 -0.07 1.41
N ALA A 164 16.44 -1.00 1.95
CA ALA A 164 16.90 -0.96 3.36
C ALA A 164 17.53 0.38 3.78
N GLN A 165 18.17 1.09 2.85
CA GLN A 165 18.79 2.39 3.12
C GLN A 165 17.79 3.55 3.09
N SER A 166 16.72 3.42 2.29
CA SER A 166 15.62 4.40 2.21
C SER A 166 14.66 4.22 3.37
N THR A 167 14.33 2.99 3.75
CA THR A 167 13.37 2.68 4.82
C THR A 167 13.77 3.34 6.14
N GLN A 168 15.03 3.20 6.57
CA GLN A 168 15.50 3.80 7.80
C GLN A 168 15.52 5.33 7.75
N THR A 169 15.93 5.91 6.63
CA THR A 169 15.95 7.38 6.45
C THR A 169 14.53 7.95 6.43
N LEU A 170 13.62 7.28 5.72
CA LEU A 170 12.20 7.65 5.66
C LEU A 170 11.53 7.52 7.02
N GLN A 171 11.76 6.42 7.73
CA GLN A 171 11.24 6.20 9.07
C GLN A 171 11.64 7.32 10.03
N VAL A 172 12.92 7.71 10.05
CA VAL A 172 13.40 8.82 10.88
C VAL A 172 12.78 10.15 10.44
N GLY A 173 12.59 10.37 9.14
CA GLY A 173 11.95 11.57 8.61
C GLY A 173 10.48 11.67 9.02
N VAL A 174 9.73 10.58 8.84
CA VAL A 174 8.31 10.47 9.24
C VAL A 174 8.17 10.64 10.75
N GLN A 175 9.02 9.96 11.54
CA GLN A 175 8.99 10.08 13.00
C GLN A 175 9.19 11.53 13.46
N ARG A 176 10.18 12.24 12.92
CA ARG A 176 10.41 13.65 13.28
C ARG A 176 9.23 14.54 12.91
N MET A 177 8.60 14.26 11.77
CA MET A 177 7.44 15.01 11.30
C MET A 177 6.24 14.78 12.23
N LEU A 178 5.92 13.52 12.53
CA LEU A 178 4.84 13.18 13.45
C LEU A 178 5.08 13.77 14.84
N GLN A 179 6.27 13.62 15.43
CA GLN A 179 6.63 14.20 16.74
C GLN A 179 6.56 15.73 16.78
N HIS A 180 6.68 16.40 15.64
CA HIS A 180 6.58 17.84 15.58
C HIS A 180 5.13 18.35 15.66
N TYR A 181 4.19 17.60 15.09
CA TYR A 181 2.79 17.99 14.99
C TYR A 181 1.90 17.26 15.98
N VAL A 182 2.23 16.07 16.39
CA VAL A 182 1.47 15.20 17.31
C VAL A 182 2.32 14.90 18.53
N THR A 183 1.97 15.51 19.67
CA THR A 183 2.76 15.42 20.91
C THR A 183 2.78 14.05 21.55
N ASP A 184 1.76 13.23 21.25
CA ASP A 184 1.56 11.89 21.80
C ASP A 184 2.32 10.81 21.02
N VAL A 185 3.14 11.18 20.02
CA VAL A 185 3.95 10.24 19.24
C VAL A 185 5.39 10.23 19.76
N ASP A 186 5.82 9.07 20.26
CA ASP A 186 7.17 8.82 20.73
C ASP A 186 8.05 8.15 19.65
N THR A 187 7.51 7.17 18.94
CA THR A 187 8.27 6.41 17.94
C THR A 187 7.42 6.03 16.74
N VAL A 188 8.09 5.85 15.60
CA VAL A 188 7.50 5.29 14.39
C VAL A 188 8.25 4.04 14.00
N GLU A 189 7.53 2.95 13.79
CA GLU A 189 8.06 1.68 13.31
C GLU A 189 7.57 1.42 11.89
N ALA A 190 8.50 1.19 10.97
CA ALA A 190 8.18 0.73 9.63
C ALA A 190 8.18 -0.80 9.59
N VAL A 191 7.01 -1.38 9.38
CA VAL A 191 6.83 -2.83 9.25
C VAL A 191 7.09 -3.22 7.79
N GLU A 192 7.97 -4.18 7.56
CA GLU A 192 8.22 -4.74 6.24
C GLU A 192 7.23 -5.88 5.96
N ASN A 193 6.73 -5.95 4.72
CA ASN A 193 5.96 -7.11 4.26
C ASN A 193 6.92 -8.30 4.08
N THR A 194 7.13 -9.08 5.10
CA THR A 194 7.75 -10.38 4.89
C THR A 194 6.68 -11.42 4.53
N PRO A 195 6.97 -12.36 3.60
CA PRO A 195 6.05 -13.47 3.29
C PRO A 195 5.66 -14.28 4.53
N MET A 196 6.46 -14.18 5.58
CA MET A 196 6.26 -14.86 6.86
C MET A 196 5.21 -14.15 7.73
N ASP A 197 5.08 -12.82 7.62
CA ASP A 197 4.07 -12.04 8.34
C ASP A 197 2.69 -12.22 7.71
N MET A 198 2.61 -12.32 6.38
CA MET A 198 1.37 -12.64 5.67
C MET A 198 0.86 -14.05 6.04
N ALA A 199 1.74 -15.07 6.03
CA ALA A 199 1.38 -16.42 6.44
C ALA A 199 1.03 -16.52 7.93
N SER A 200 1.65 -15.70 8.77
CA SER A 200 1.39 -15.63 10.21
C SER A 200 0.04 -14.96 10.49
N ASN A 201 -0.29 -13.87 9.80
CA ASN A 201 -1.57 -13.18 9.92
C ASN A 201 -2.73 -14.06 9.42
N GLU A 202 -2.57 -14.71 8.24
CA GLU A 202 -3.58 -15.67 7.75
C GLU A 202 -3.79 -16.86 8.70
N ALA A 203 -2.71 -17.39 9.29
CA ALA A 203 -2.79 -18.46 10.26
C ALA A 203 -3.44 -17.99 11.58
N PHE A 204 -3.16 -16.77 12.00
CA PHE A 204 -3.75 -16.18 13.20
C PHE A 204 -5.25 -15.89 13.01
N GLU A 205 -5.65 -15.27 11.89
CA GLU A 205 -7.06 -15.06 11.55
C GLU A 205 -7.85 -16.37 11.37
N ALA A 206 -7.21 -17.40 10.79
CA ALA A 206 -7.81 -18.70 10.67
C ALA A 206 -8.03 -19.34 12.05
N LEU A 207 -7.09 -19.13 12.98
CA LEU A 207 -7.19 -19.59 14.37
C LEU A 207 -8.30 -18.83 15.11
N GLU A 208 -8.37 -17.52 14.99
CA GLU A 208 -9.42 -16.71 15.64
C GLU A 208 -10.81 -17.07 15.12
N ARG A 209 -10.97 -17.26 13.81
CA ARG A 209 -12.24 -17.74 13.22
C ARG A 209 -12.65 -19.11 13.74
N ARG A 210 -11.69 -20.03 13.98
CA ARG A 210 -11.96 -21.34 14.59
C ARG A 210 -12.38 -21.21 16.05
N LEU A 211 -11.69 -20.40 16.84
CA LEU A 211 -12.01 -20.14 18.24
C LEU A 211 -13.36 -19.43 18.43
N ALA A 212 -13.71 -18.52 17.53
CA ALA A 212 -15.02 -17.87 17.52
C ALA A 212 -16.15 -18.85 17.17
N ALA A 213 -15.91 -19.77 16.23
CA ALA A 213 -16.86 -20.83 15.89
C ALA A 213 -17.08 -21.83 17.03
N GLU A 214 -16.04 -22.18 17.78
CA GLU A 214 -16.12 -23.06 18.95
C GLU A 214 -16.87 -22.41 20.14
N LYS A 215 -16.71 -21.08 20.35
CA LYS A 215 -17.45 -20.34 21.40
C LYS A 215 -18.91 -20.11 21.03
N GLY A 216 -19.27 -20.07 19.75
CA GLY A 216 -20.66 -19.93 19.27
C GLY A 216 -21.47 -21.22 19.30
N GLY A 217 -20.83 -22.39 19.41
CA GLY A 217 -21.48 -23.73 19.41
C GLY A 217 -21.92 -24.27 20.77
N GLY A 218 -21.70 -23.54 21.87
CA GLY A 218 -21.92 -24.00 23.23
C GLY A 218 -23.22 -23.59 23.94
N ALA A 219 -24.21 -23.05 23.25
CA ALA A 219 -25.47 -22.62 23.84
C ALA A 219 -26.68 -23.26 23.15
N SER A 220 -26.83 -24.56 23.31
CA SER A 220 -28.12 -25.24 23.13
C SER A 220 -28.03 -26.65 23.75
N ALA A 221 -28.38 -26.77 25.00
CA ALA A 221 -28.87 -27.95 25.63
C ALA A 221 -29.72 -27.54 26.86
#